data_c9cc854f85c4845f218ad16cc8a92a34
#
_entry.id   c9cc854f85c4845f218ad16cc8a92a34
#
_cell.length_a   1.000
_cell.length_b   1.000
_cell.length_c   1.000
_cell.angle_alpha   90.00
_cell.angle_beta   90.00
_cell.angle_gamma   90.00
#
_symmetry.space_group_name_H-M   'P 1'
#
loop_
_entity.id
_entity.type
_entity.pdbx_description
1 polymer ?
#
loop_
_entity_poly.entity_id
_entity_poly.type
_entity_poly.pdbx_seq_one_letter_code
_entity_poly.pdbx_strand_id
1 'polypeptide(L)'
;MSEVHYVGDAQICESCADEETVICSHCGERIWRDEDTPLCQRCYDENYTTCSRCGAIIRNDDAHYAHEDDDEALCADCYASRRCSSGIRDYYYKPEPIFHGDGPRYMGVELEVDGAGKDGENAERILNIGNSDGELVYCKHDGSLDRGFEIVSHSCSLDYHLNAFPWSDILREAREMG
;
A
#
# COMPACT_ATOMS: atom_id res chain seq x y z
N MET A 1 -14.05 50.56 -17.19
CA MET A 1 -13.17 50.58 -16.00
C MET A 1 -12.56 49.19 -15.95
N SER A 2 -11.24 49.10 -16.09
CA SER A 2 -10.57 47.80 -16.00
C SER A 2 -10.61 47.35 -14.55
N GLU A 3 -11.13 46.15 -14.30
CA GLU A 3 -11.06 45.54 -12.98
C GLU A 3 -9.59 45.29 -12.60
N VAL A 4 -9.27 45.54 -11.36
CA VAL A 4 -7.92 45.37 -10.82
C VAL A 4 -7.97 44.18 -9.88
N HIS A 5 -7.05 43.23 -10.07
CA HIS A 5 -6.91 42.06 -9.23
C HIS A 5 -5.64 42.12 -8.38
N TYR A 6 -5.65 41.43 -7.26
CA TYR A 6 -4.52 41.34 -6.34
C TYR A 6 -4.03 39.90 -6.22
N VAL A 7 -2.70 39.73 -6.25
CA VAL A 7 -2.03 38.45 -6.00
C VAL A 7 -0.89 38.70 -5.03
N GLY A 8 -1.10 38.37 -3.77
CA GLY A 8 -0.26 38.86 -2.68
C GLY A 8 -0.29 40.38 -2.65
N ASP A 9 0.89 41.03 -2.71
CA ASP A 9 1.03 42.49 -2.73
C ASP A 9 1.01 43.08 -4.15
N ALA A 10 0.93 42.26 -5.19
CA ALA A 10 0.96 42.69 -6.58
C ALA A 10 -0.44 43.06 -7.07
N GLN A 11 -0.52 44.21 -7.78
CA GLN A 11 -1.71 44.69 -8.47
C GLN A 11 -1.60 44.43 -9.96
N ILE A 12 -2.53 43.68 -10.52
CA ILE A 12 -2.51 43.22 -11.94
C ILE A 12 -3.82 43.55 -12.65
N CYS A 13 -3.75 43.73 -13.97
CA CYS A 13 -4.93 43.93 -14.81
C CYS A 13 -5.68 42.60 -15.04
N GLU A 14 -6.92 42.68 -15.52
CA GLU A 14 -7.79 41.54 -15.76
C GLU A 14 -7.15 40.49 -16.71
N SER A 15 -6.51 40.94 -17.80
CA SER A 15 -5.87 40.01 -18.75
C SER A 15 -4.68 39.24 -18.12
N CYS A 16 -3.85 39.94 -17.31
CA CYS A 16 -2.77 39.24 -16.58
C CYS A 16 -3.33 38.31 -15.49
N ALA A 17 -4.45 38.68 -14.87
CA ALA A 17 -5.08 37.82 -13.87
C ALA A 17 -5.57 36.50 -14.50
N ASP A 18 -6.10 36.52 -15.71
CA ASP A 18 -6.60 35.34 -16.41
C ASP A 18 -5.46 34.47 -16.98
N GLU A 19 -4.40 35.10 -17.46
CA GLU A 19 -3.29 34.39 -18.11
C GLU A 19 -2.26 33.84 -17.11
N GLU A 20 -1.90 34.62 -16.08
CA GLU A 20 -0.76 34.34 -15.20
C GLU A 20 -1.16 33.81 -13.82
N THR A 21 -2.47 33.74 -13.51
CA THR A 21 -2.92 33.33 -12.18
C THR A 21 -3.94 32.19 -12.22
N VAL A 22 -4.09 31.53 -11.08
CA VAL A 22 -5.13 30.53 -10.81
C VAL A 22 -5.76 30.77 -9.44
N ILE A 23 -6.89 30.17 -9.20
CA ILE A 23 -7.55 30.21 -7.90
C ILE A 23 -7.09 29.00 -7.08
N CYS A 24 -6.60 29.23 -5.87
CA CYS A 24 -6.28 28.16 -4.95
C CYS A 24 -7.52 27.29 -4.70
N SER A 25 -7.42 26.01 -5.00
CA SER A 25 -8.55 25.08 -4.90
C SER A 25 -9.01 24.83 -3.46
N HIS A 26 -8.21 25.19 -2.46
CA HIS A 26 -8.51 25.03 -1.05
C HIS A 26 -9.14 26.29 -0.44
N CYS A 27 -8.50 27.44 -0.54
CA CYS A 27 -8.96 28.67 0.12
C CYS A 27 -9.64 29.68 -0.80
N GLY A 28 -9.62 29.47 -2.11
CA GLY A 28 -10.21 30.39 -3.09
C GLY A 28 -9.38 31.66 -3.34
N GLU A 29 -8.20 31.80 -2.76
CA GLU A 29 -7.32 32.93 -2.98
C GLU A 29 -6.68 32.86 -4.38
N ARG A 30 -6.51 34.03 -5.04
CA ARG A 30 -5.84 34.12 -6.33
C ARG A 30 -4.32 34.08 -6.11
N ILE A 31 -3.66 33.17 -6.83
CA ILE A 31 -2.20 32.92 -6.76
C ILE A 31 -1.58 32.95 -8.13
N TRP A 32 -0.28 33.15 -8.22
CA TRP A 32 0.45 32.98 -9.47
C TRP A 32 0.34 31.53 -9.96
N ARG A 33 0.20 31.36 -11.24
CA ARG A 33 0.13 30.03 -11.85
C ARG A 33 1.50 29.38 -11.73
N ASP A 34 1.55 28.31 -10.94
CA ASP A 34 2.67 27.38 -10.92
C ASP A 34 2.27 26.13 -11.70
N GLU A 35 3.23 25.47 -12.37
CA GLU A 35 2.93 24.43 -13.38
C GLU A 35 2.31 23.18 -12.78
N ASP A 36 2.45 22.94 -11.48
CA ASP A 36 2.12 21.64 -10.88
C ASP A 36 0.84 21.60 -10.05
N THR A 37 0.42 22.69 -9.39
CA THR A 37 -0.79 22.61 -8.54
C THR A 37 -1.50 23.95 -8.32
N PRO A 38 -2.84 23.98 -8.33
CA PRO A 38 -3.62 25.14 -7.98
C PRO A 38 -3.79 25.27 -6.46
N LEU A 39 -2.69 25.24 -5.71
CA LEU A 39 -2.66 25.42 -4.24
C LEU A 39 -1.69 26.51 -3.85
N CYS A 40 -2.11 27.42 -2.96
CA CYS A 40 -1.16 28.37 -2.38
C CYS A 40 -0.25 27.66 -1.36
N GLN A 41 0.97 28.19 -1.17
CA GLN A 41 1.97 27.59 -0.29
C GLN A 41 1.44 27.34 1.12
N ARG A 42 0.72 28.31 1.69
CA ARG A 42 0.12 28.17 3.03
C ARG A 42 -0.84 26.98 3.10
N CYS A 43 -1.75 26.84 2.11
CA CYS A 43 -2.69 25.72 2.10
C CYS A 43 -1.99 24.39 1.92
N TYR A 44 -0.94 24.36 1.09
CA TYR A 44 -0.13 23.16 0.91
C TYR A 44 0.53 22.75 2.23
N ASP A 45 1.27 23.65 2.87
CA ASP A 45 2.02 23.36 4.11
C ASP A 45 1.12 22.93 5.28
N GLU A 46 -0.10 23.48 5.36
CA GLU A 46 -1.03 23.21 6.46
C GLU A 46 -1.87 21.94 6.23
N ASN A 47 -2.23 21.60 4.97
CA ASN A 47 -3.28 20.62 4.73
C ASN A 47 -2.92 19.50 3.77
N TYR A 48 -1.75 19.57 3.12
CA TYR A 48 -1.37 18.61 2.09
C TYR A 48 0.05 18.09 2.30
N THR A 49 0.29 16.92 1.73
CA THR A 49 1.61 16.30 1.64
C THR A 49 1.77 15.65 0.28
N THR A 50 2.96 15.20 -0.03
CA THR A 50 3.26 14.52 -1.30
C THR A 50 3.44 13.03 -1.05
N CYS A 51 2.78 12.20 -1.86
CA CYS A 51 3.02 10.76 -1.85
C CYS A 51 4.46 10.46 -2.22
N SER A 52 5.22 9.83 -1.32
CA SER A 52 6.63 9.51 -1.50
C SER A 52 6.90 8.56 -2.68
N ARG A 53 5.89 7.82 -3.13
CA ARG A 53 6.04 6.84 -4.20
C ARG A 53 5.71 7.36 -5.59
N CYS A 54 4.63 8.14 -5.76
CA CYS A 54 4.16 8.59 -7.08
C CYS A 54 4.20 10.10 -7.26
N GLY A 55 4.56 10.89 -6.23
CA GLY A 55 4.60 12.34 -6.29
C GLY A 55 3.22 13.03 -6.26
N ALA A 56 2.12 12.30 -6.16
CA ALA A 56 0.79 12.90 -6.10
C ALA A 56 0.61 13.70 -4.80
N ILE A 57 0.01 14.89 -4.92
CA ILE A 57 -0.36 15.70 -3.77
C ILE A 57 -1.65 15.15 -3.17
N ILE A 58 -1.63 14.88 -1.87
CA ILE A 58 -2.72 14.30 -1.09
C ILE A 58 -3.01 15.16 0.13
N ARG A 59 -4.24 15.12 0.63
CA ARG A 59 -4.57 15.78 1.89
C ARG A 59 -3.91 15.02 3.04
N ASN A 60 -3.52 15.73 4.10
CA ASN A 60 -2.94 15.09 5.29
C ASN A 60 -3.90 14.06 5.90
N ASP A 61 -5.22 14.34 5.86
CA ASP A 61 -6.25 13.43 6.36
C ASP A 61 -6.42 12.15 5.51
N ASP A 62 -6.00 12.19 4.24
CA ASP A 62 -6.06 11.07 3.29
C ASP A 62 -4.70 10.37 3.14
N ALA A 63 -3.68 10.83 3.87
CA ALA A 63 -2.36 10.25 3.84
C ALA A 63 -2.33 8.93 4.64
N HIS A 64 -1.72 7.92 4.06
CA HIS A 64 -1.49 6.63 4.69
C HIS A 64 -0.01 6.48 5.03
N TYR A 65 0.25 5.92 6.21
CA TYR A 65 1.62 5.64 6.68
C TYR A 65 1.76 4.13 6.88
N ALA A 66 2.94 3.59 6.62
CA ALA A 66 3.16 2.15 6.75
C ALA A 66 3.28 1.72 8.22
N HIS A 67 3.89 2.57 9.05
CA HIS A 67 4.03 2.42 10.51
C HIS A 67 3.76 3.77 11.19
N GLU A 68 3.47 3.74 12.49
CA GLU A 68 3.19 4.96 13.28
C GLU A 68 4.38 5.93 13.34
N ASP A 69 5.62 5.43 13.16
CA ASP A 69 6.86 6.20 13.17
C ASP A 69 7.37 6.54 11.76
N ASP A 70 6.61 6.23 10.69
CA ASP A 70 7.00 6.51 9.31
C ASP A 70 6.68 7.96 8.94
N ASP A 71 7.68 8.70 8.45
CA ASP A 71 7.50 10.04 7.88
C ASP A 71 7.08 10.01 6.40
N GLU A 72 7.02 8.82 5.78
CA GLU A 72 6.70 8.66 4.36
C GLU A 72 5.19 8.53 4.12
N ALA A 73 4.57 9.62 3.70
CA ALA A 73 3.17 9.65 3.31
C ALA A 73 2.92 8.91 1.98
N LEU A 74 1.88 8.12 1.89
CA LEU A 74 1.43 7.43 0.68
C LEU A 74 -0.03 7.78 0.35
N CYS A 75 -0.35 7.93 -0.94
CA CYS A 75 -1.75 7.99 -1.36
C CYS A 75 -2.42 6.60 -1.24
N ALA A 76 -3.75 6.57 -1.24
CA ALA A 76 -4.51 5.32 -1.09
C ALA A 76 -4.11 4.24 -2.11
N ASP A 77 -3.88 4.61 -3.37
CA ASP A 77 -3.50 3.67 -4.44
C ASP A 77 -2.08 3.12 -4.22
N CYS A 78 -1.12 3.98 -3.84
CA CYS A 78 0.24 3.56 -3.55
C CYS A 78 0.32 2.72 -2.28
N TYR A 79 -0.47 3.06 -1.27
CA TYR A 79 -0.59 2.28 -0.05
C TYR A 79 -1.22 0.90 -0.32
N ALA A 80 -2.31 0.85 -1.10
CA ALA A 80 -2.92 -0.40 -1.54
C ALA A 80 -1.95 -1.24 -2.40
N SER A 81 -1.23 -0.58 -3.32
CA SER A 81 -0.24 -1.25 -4.19
C SER A 81 0.99 -1.74 -3.41
N ARG A 82 1.38 -1.05 -2.31
CA ARG A 82 2.45 -1.52 -1.41
C ARG A 82 2.05 -2.83 -0.73
N ARG A 83 0.78 -2.94 -0.33
CA ARG A 83 0.22 -4.21 0.20
C ARG A 83 0.28 -5.36 -0.82
N CYS A 84 0.20 -5.05 -2.12
CA CYS A 84 0.30 -6.05 -3.18
C CYS A 84 1.74 -6.32 -3.63
N SER A 85 2.66 -5.35 -3.51
CA SER A 85 4.03 -5.46 -4.06
C SER A 85 5.02 -6.16 -3.13
N SER A 86 4.72 -6.29 -1.82
CA SER A 86 5.62 -6.97 -0.88
C SER A 86 5.36 -8.48 -0.77
N GLY A 87 4.32 -9.01 -1.38
CA GLY A 87 3.89 -10.40 -1.16
C GLY A 87 3.40 -10.68 0.27
N ILE A 88 3.70 -9.79 1.23
CA ILE A 88 3.33 -9.92 2.63
C ILE A 88 2.14 -9.00 2.93
N ARG A 89 1.05 -9.58 3.37
CA ARG A 89 -0.17 -8.87 3.75
C ARG A 89 -0.07 -8.30 5.17
N ASP A 90 -0.94 -7.36 5.46
CA ASP A 90 -1.09 -6.78 6.79
C ASP A 90 -1.47 -7.84 7.86
N TYR A 91 -1.12 -7.60 9.12
CA TYR A 91 -1.46 -8.48 10.25
C TYR A 91 -2.94 -8.85 10.32
N TYR A 92 -3.84 -7.89 10.05
CA TYR A 92 -5.29 -8.11 10.10
C TYR A 92 -5.88 -8.68 8.80
N TYR A 93 -5.06 -9.00 7.81
CA TYR A 93 -5.56 -9.53 6.55
C TYR A 93 -6.25 -10.88 6.76
N LYS A 94 -7.49 -10.97 6.30
CA LYS A 94 -8.31 -12.19 6.28
C LYS A 94 -9.02 -12.24 4.94
N PRO A 95 -8.54 -13.04 3.98
CA PRO A 95 -9.20 -13.20 2.69
C PRO A 95 -10.53 -13.95 2.85
N GLU A 96 -11.39 -13.84 1.83
CA GLU A 96 -12.50 -14.75 1.69
C GLU A 96 -11.98 -16.20 1.62
N PRO A 97 -12.61 -17.15 2.33
CA PRO A 97 -12.10 -18.51 2.39
C PRO A 97 -12.24 -19.21 1.05
N ILE A 98 -11.12 -19.76 0.56
CA ILE A 98 -11.08 -20.68 -0.58
C ILE A 98 -10.94 -22.10 0.00
N PHE A 99 -11.74 -23.03 -0.51
CA PHE A 99 -11.74 -24.41 -0.03
C PHE A 99 -11.15 -25.33 -1.09
N HIS A 100 -10.15 -26.13 -0.71
CA HIS A 100 -9.47 -27.07 -1.60
C HIS A 100 -9.63 -28.52 -1.14
N GLY A 101 -9.85 -29.40 -2.11
CA GLY A 101 -10.09 -30.83 -1.86
C GLY A 101 -11.51 -31.12 -1.37
N ASP A 102 -11.82 -32.39 -1.22
CA ASP A 102 -13.13 -32.90 -0.82
C ASP A 102 -13.05 -33.46 0.61
N GLY A 103 -14.07 -33.20 1.39
CA GLY A 103 -14.13 -33.77 2.75
C GLY A 103 -15.13 -33.09 3.66
N PRO A 104 -15.45 -33.73 4.82
CA PRO A 104 -16.40 -33.19 5.76
C PRO A 104 -15.80 -32.07 6.64
N ARG A 105 -14.48 -31.87 6.59
CA ARG A 105 -13.75 -30.89 7.41
C ARG A 105 -12.63 -30.26 6.61
N TYR A 106 -12.43 -28.97 6.87
CA TYR A 106 -11.35 -28.17 6.29
C TYR A 106 -10.57 -27.50 7.42
N MET A 107 -9.27 -27.31 7.20
CA MET A 107 -8.38 -26.62 8.11
C MET A 107 -7.44 -25.69 7.34
N GLY A 108 -7.12 -24.54 7.90
CA GLY A 108 -5.99 -23.73 7.51
C GLY A 108 -4.77 -24.10 8.36
N VAL A 109 -3.60 -23.87 7.84
CA VAL A 109 -2.32 -24.06 8.53
C VAL A 109 -1.56 -22.73 8.49
N GLU A 110 -0.95 -22.38 9.60
CA GLU A 110 -0.09 -21.22 9.75
C GLU A 110 1.34 -21.72 10.02
N LEU A 111 2.30 -21.19 9.26
CA LEU A 111 3.72 -21.48 9.39
C LEU A 111 4.48 -20.18 9.60
N GLU A 112 5.04 -19.99 10.76
CA GLU A 112 5.86 -18.86 11.11
C GLU A 112 7.30 -19.08 10.62
N VAL A 113 7.85 -18.11 9.89
CA VAL A 113 9.24 -18.13 9.40
C VAL A 113 9.96 -16.91 9.94
N ASP A 114 10.59 -17.08 11.12
CA ASP A 114 11.42 -16.02 11.70
C ASP A 114 12.78 -16.00 11.04
N GLY A 115 13.30 -14.79 10.76
CA GLY A 115 14.55 -14.62 10.02
C GLY A 115 14.38 -14.44 8.51
N ALA A 116 13.21 -14.72 7.94
CA ALA A 116 12.93 -14.59 6.51
C ALA A 116 12.89 -13.15 5.98
N GLY A 117 13.03 -12.14 6.84
CA GLY A 117 12.93 -10.73 6.45
C GLY A 117 11.49 -10.23 6.32
N LYS A 118 11.35 -8.94 6.08
CA LYS A 118 10.05 -8.26 5.93
C LYS A 118 9.94 -7.52 4.58
N ASP A 119 10.88 -7.71 3.66
CA ASP A 119 10.99 -7.02 2.37
C ASP A 119 10.10 -7.60 1.26
N GLY A 120 9.54 -8.76 1.47
CA GLY A 120 8.62 -9.40 0.54
C GLY A 120 9.26 -10.24 -0.55
N GLU A 121 10.56 -10.16 -0.82
CA GLU A 121 11.22 -10.99 -1.84
C GLU A 121 11.09 -12.48 -1.51
N ASN A 122 11.35 -12.84 -0.25
CA ASN A 122 11.19 -14.20 0.22
C ASN A 122 9.72 -14.65 0.24
N ALA A 123 8.80 -13.74 0.57
CA ALA A 123 7.38 -14.05 0.50
C ALA A 123 6.92 -14.32 -0.95
N GLU A 124 7.42 -13.58 -1.94
CA GLU A 124 7.12 -13.83 -3.36
C GLU A 124 7.61 -15.20 -3.81
N ARG A 125 8.78 -15.65 -3.35
CA ARG A 125 9.29 -17.02 -3.64
C ARG A 125 8.35 -18.09 -3.10
N ILE A 126 7.86 -17.93 -1.85
CA ILE A 126 6.87 -18.83 -1.25
C ILE A 126 5.55 -18.80 -2.03
N LEU A 127 5.04 -17.62 -2.40
CA LEU A 127 3.80 -17.47 -3.14
C LEU A 127 3.88 -18.11 -4.53
N ASN A 128 5.01 -17.97 -5.21
CA ASN A 128 5.24 -18.61 -6.52
C ASN A 128 5.24 -20.13 -6.45
N ILE A 129 5.78 -20.69 -5.36
CA ILE A 129 5.76 -22.14 -5.11
C ILE A 129 4.35 -22.59 -4.71
N GLY A 130 3.78 -21.95 -3.71
CA GLY A 130 2.52 -22.36 -3.10
C GLY A 130 1.31 -22.17 -4.02
N ASN A 131 1.36 -21.17 -4.91
CA ASN A 131 0.23 -20.79 -5.77
C ASN A 131 0.43 -21.16 -7.25
N SER A 132 1.33 -22.09 -7.56
CA SER A 132 1.60 -22.56 -8.94
C SER A 132 0.36 -23.13 -9.63
N ASP A 133 -0.49 -23.82 -8.88
CA ASP A 133 -1.70 -24.50 -9.37
C ASP A 133 -3.01 -23.93 -8.79
N GLY A 134 -2.98 -22.70 -8.28
CA GLY A 134 -4.12 -22.04 -7.69
C GLY A 134 -3.75 -21.25 -6.44
N GLU A 135 -4.67 -20.51 -5.89
CA GLU A 135 -4.45 -19.70 -4.71
C GLU A 135 -4.55 -20.56 -3.44
N LEU A 136 -3.41 -21.15 -3.01
CA LEU A 136 -3.34 -22.07 -1.87
C LEU A 136 -2.82 -21.37 -0.60
N VAL A 137 -1.95 -20.37 -0.74
CA VAL A 137 -1.30 -19.68 0.37
C VAL A 137 -1.29 -18.18 0.21
N TYR A 138 -1.20 -17.49 1.32
CA TYR A 138 -0.84 -16.08 1.40
C TYR A 138 0.16 -15.87 2.53
N CYS A 139 0.95 -14.78 2.44
CA CYS A 139 1.87 -14.38 3.48
C CYS A 139 1.32 -13.13 4.16
N LYS A 140 1.46 -13.03 5.48
CA LYS A 140 1.09 -11.84 6.25
C LYS A 140 2.10 -11.54 7.36
N HIS A 141 2.09 -10.31 7.85
CA HIS A 141 2.84 -9.94 9.02
C HIS A 141 2.26 -10.61 10.27
N ASP A 142 3.13 -11.07 11.15
CA ASP A 142 2.80 -11.51 12.51
C ASP A 142 3.55 -10.65 13.54
N GLY A 143 2.84 -10.19 14.57
CA GLY A 143 3.39 -9.32 15.60
C GLY A 143 4.34 -10.04 16.56
N SER A 144 4.36 -11.37 16.57
CA SER A 144 5.27 -12.20 17.39
C SER A 144 6.63 -12.39 16.74
N LEU A 145 6.76 -12.11 15.43
CA LEU A 145 7.98 -12.32 14.67
C LEU A 145 8.80 -11.02 14.56
N ASP A 146 10.05 -11.07 15.01
CA ASP A 146 10.96 -9.92 14.93
C ASP A 146 11.40 -9.61 13.50
N ARG A 147 11.73 -10.63 12.71
CA ARG A 147 12.33 -10.50 11.37
C ARG A 147 11.76 -11.50 10.36
N GLY A 148 10.46 -11.73 10.39
CA GLY A 148 9.85 -12.74 9.55
C GLY A 148 8.42 -12.42 9.16
N PHE A 149 7.78 -13.41 8.58
CA PHE A 149 6.38 -13.38 8.19
C PHE A 149 5.74 -14.75 8.39
N GLU A 150 4.43 -14.76 8.40
CA GLU A 150 3.61 -15.96 8.53
C GLU A 150 3.10 -16.39 7.14
N ILE A 151 3.25 -17.68 6.84
CA ILE A 151 2.68 -18.34 5.65
C ILE A 151 1.38 -19.00 6.09
N VAL A 152 0.27 -18.57 5.50
CA VAL A 152 -1.06 -19.08 5.84
C VAL A 152 -1.65 -19.81 4.66
N SER A 153 -2.12 -21.05 4.89
CA SER A 153 -2.85 -21.77 3.85
C SER A 153 -4.33 -21.38 3.83
N HIS A 154 -4.94 -21.37 2.65
CA HIS A 154 -6.38 -21.45 2.54
C HIS A 154 -6.91 -22.76 3.14
N SER A 155 -8.21 -22.84 3.33
CA SER A 155 -8.85 -24.01 3.98
C SER A 155 -8.80 -25.24 3.07
N CYS A 156 -8.05 -26.26 3.47
CA CYS A 156 -7.91 -27.50 2.71
C CYS A 156 -8.45 -28.71 3.50
N SER A 157 -8.95 -29.72 2.78
CA SER A 157 -9.25 -31.01 3.43
C SER A 157 -7.96 -31.68 3.90
N LEU A 158 -8.05 -32.59 4.88
CA LEU A 158 -6.88 -33.31 5.36
C LEU A 158 -6.20 -34.09 4.22
N ASP A 159 -6.99 -34.74 3.36
CA ASP A 159 -6.47 -35.49 2.23
C ASP A 159 -5.69 -34.58 1.25
N TYR A 160 -6.19 -33.37 0.99
CA TYR A 160 -5.52 -32.41 0.15
C TYR A 160 -4.19 -31.93 0.77
N HIS A 161 -4.15 -31.67 2.07
CA HIS A 161 -2.91 -31.32 2.77
C HIS A 161 -1.85 -32.41 2.71
N LEU A 162 -2.28 -33.67 2.76
CA LEU A 162 -1.36 -34.82 2.77
C LEU A 162 -0.85 -35.23 1.38
N ASN A 163 -1.67 -35.06 0.35
CA ASN A 163 -1.40 -35.67 -0.94
C ASN A 163 -1.22 -34.69 -2.12
N ALA A 164 -1.75 -33.46 -2.01
CA ALA A 164 -1.75 -32.49 -3.11
C ALA A 164 -1.08 -31.16 -2.77
N PHE A 165 -1.10 -30.76 -1.50
CA PHE A 165 -0.54 -29.47 -1.07
C PHE A 165 1.00 -29.46 -1.14
N PRO A 166 1.65 -28.45 -1.71
CA PRO A 166 3.10 -28.42 -1.97
C PRO A 166 3.94 -28.13 -0.70
N TRP A 167 3.62 -28.76 0.45
CA TRP A 167 4.32 -28.56 1.72
C TRP A 167 5.81 -28.83 1.65
N SER A 168 6.24 -29.86 0.91
CA SER A 168 7.65 -30.22 0.82
C SER A 168 8.49 -29.08 0.21
N ASP A 169 7.94 -28.43 -0.80
CA ASP A 169 8.63 -27.35 -1.51
C ASP A 169 8.59 -26.06 -0.72
N ILE A 170 7.44 -25.72 -0.13
CA ILE A 170 7.29 -24.56 0.79
C ILE A 170 8.24 -24.69 1.98
N LEU A 171 8.29 -25.85 2.64
CA LEU A 171 9.13 -26.05 3.82
C LEU A 171 10.63 -26.05 3.48
N ARG A 172 11.00 -26.56 2.29
CA ARG A 172 12.39 -26.46 1.81
C ARG A 172 12.78 -25.00 1.64
N GLU A 173 11.97 -24.24 0.93
CA GLU A 173 12.20 -22.83 0.67
C GLU A 173 12.25 -22.01 1.98
N ALA A 174 11.29 -22.21 2.88
CA ALA A 174 11.25 -21.54 4.18
C ALA A 174 12.51 -21.79 5.04
N ARG A 175 13.09 -23.00 4.98
CA ARG A 175 14.34 -23.33 5.69
C ARG A 175 15.58 -22.66 5.10
N GLU A 176 15.56 -22.28 3.85
CA GLU A 176 16.66 -21.55 3.20
C GLU A 176 16.64 -20.05 3.54
N MET A 177 15.51 -19.55 4.06
CA MET A 177 15.33 -18.13 4.42
C MET A 177 15.66 -17.83 5.88
N GLY A 178 15.43 -18.73 6.78
CA GLY A 178 15.65 -18.66 8.25
C GLY A 178 16.42 -19.83 8.75
#